data_66b3d57b8791028cb4ea22f01f18e947
#
_entry.id   66b3d57b8791028cb4ea22f01f18e947
#
_cell.length_a   1.000
_cell.length_b   1.000
_cell.length_c   1.000
_cell.angle_alpha   90.00
_cell.angle_beta   90.00
_cell.angle_gamma   90.00
#
_symmetry.space_group_name_H-M   'P 1'
#
loop_
_entity.id
_entity.type
_entity.pdbx_description
1 polymer ?
#
loop_
_entity_poly.entity_id
_entity_poly.type
_entity_poly.pdbx_seq_one_letter_code
_entity_poly.pdbx_strand_id
1 'polypeptide(L)'
;MRRRQFLLTLAAAPLATGRATLTHKERVDRVLDGRDVDRPPFSFWHHFGIQSPDELAKATLDFHRAYRTDIVKVMSDYPYPKPSGKWYELKVESNPFPQQIRALELIRDGLGGGAYVLETVFNPWNVAQKLSSKEEVLRLKTENPTALLNALDIITQSEIAHAKRAFAAGASGVLLSVANANAAELSPEDYRKFSEPFDRRVLEGLSSVRLNVLHIHVEPAYLGFFEKFPAPILNYSQKVSGIAIGEVRRRYSTVLAGGIDEVNYRKLKPAELRAQWQAAAKAAGPKFILTPGCSVPNDSTRDELNRLPAVLGA
;
A
#
# COMPACT_ATOMS: atom_id res chain seq x y z
N MET A 1 43.82 15.43 66.38
CA MET A 1 42.89 16.08 65.41
C MET A 1 42.98 15.37 64.07
N ARG A 2 41.97 14.55 63.69
CA ARG A 2 41.91 13.85 62.38
C ARG A 2 40.97 14.60 61.47
N ARG A 3 41.48 15.15 60.36
CA ARG A 3 40.72 15.77 59.34
C ARG A 3 39.99 14.67 58.48
N ARG A 4 38.63 14.68 58.44
CA ARG A 4 37.83 13.86 57.56
C ARG A 4 37.76 14.61 56.22
N GLN A 5 38.28 14.00 55.16
CA GLN A 5 38.04 14.43 53.77
C GLN A 5 36.69 13.89 53.34
N PHE A 6 35.78 14.79 52.97
CA PHE A 6 34.52 14.45 52.27
C PHE A 6 34.81 14.34 50.78
N LEU A 7 34.73 13.14 50.23
CA LEU A 7 34.69 12.89 48.79
C LEU A 7 33.27 13.16 48.30
N LEU A 8 33.07 14.26 47.56
CA LEU A 8 31.88 14.51 46.80
C LEU A 8 31.92 13.63 45.53
N THR A 9 31.13 12.57 45.48
CA THR A 9 30.87 11.80 44.29
C THR A 9 29.85 12.56 43.43
N LEU A 10 30.30 13.22 42.36
CA LEU A 10 29.43 13.73 41.32
C LEU A 10 28.84 12.54 40.58
N ALA A 11 27.56 12.25 40.81
CA ALA A 11 26.78 11.36 39.97
C ALA A 11 26.54 12.06 38.63
N ALA A 12 27.23 11.61 37.60
CA ALA A 12 26.91 12.03 36.22
C ALA A 12 25.53 11.49 35.86
N ALA A 13 24.56 12.42 35.72
CA ALA A 13 23.25 12.09 35.13
C ALA A 13 23.47 11.58 33.69
N PRO A 14 22.85 10.48 33.29
CA PRO A 14 22.92 10.04 31.91
C PRO A 14 22.32 11.12 31.01
N LEU A 15 23.13 11.69 30.12
CA LEU A 15 22.64 12.49 28.99
C LEU A 15 21.65 11.63 28.20
N ALA A 16 20.39 11.90 28.33
CA ALA A 16 19.38 11.36 27.43
C ALA A 16 19.75 11.87 26.03
N THR A 17 20.44 11.04 25.25
CA THR A 17 20.65 11.28 23.82
C THR A 17 19.29 11.20 23.18
N GLY A 18 18.62 12.36 23.04
CA GLY A 18 17.39 12.46 22.29
C GLY A 18 17.66 11.92 20.89
N ARG A 19 17.07 10.79 20.55
CA ARG A 19 17.11 10.27 19.18
C ARG A 19 16.56 11.37 18.28
N ALA A 20 17.35 11.83 17.32
CA ALA A 20 16.90 12.82 16.35
C ALA A 20 15.65 12.27 15.62
N THR A 21 14.62 13.09 15.55
CA THR A 21 13.38 12.73 14.85
C THR A 21 13.70 12.57 13.37
N LEU A 22 13.43 11.38 12.83
CA LEU A 22 13.64 11.09 11.41
C LEU A 22 12.62 11.84 10.54
N THR A 23 13.01 12.23 9.34
CA THR A 23 12.07 12.69 8.31
C THR A 23 11.19 11.54 7.83
N HIS A 24 10.08 11.85 7.12
CA HIS A 24 9.21 10.83 6.54
C HIS A 24 9.99 9.86 5.65
N LYS A 25 10.83 10.37 4.75
CA LYS A 25 11.61 9.55 3.81
C LYS A 25 12.69 8.74 4.51
N GLU A 26 13.47 9.33 5.40
CA GLU A 26 14.50 8.60 6.17
C GLU A 26 13.91 7.43 6.95
N ARG A 27 12.72 7.60 7.51
CA ARG A 27 12.03 6.54 8.25
C ARG A 27 11.63 5.38 7.34
N VAL A 28 11.10 5.68 6.15
CA VAL A 28 10.77 4.66 5.14
C VAL A 28 12.03 3.96 4.63
N ASP A 29 13.08 4.71 4.27
CA ASP A 29 14.34 4.15 3.77
C ASP A 29 14.98 3.20 4.79
N ARG A 30 15.01 3.59 6.06
CA ARG A 30 15.54 2.71 7.13
C ARG A 30 14.79 1.41 7.23
N VAL A 31 13.46 1.42 7.13
CA VAL A 31 12.64 0.20 7.16
C VAL A 31 12.90 -0.68 5.93
N LEU A 32 13.02 -0.08 4.74
CA LEU A 32 13.37 -0.81 3.53
C LEU A 32 14.75 -1.49 3.63
N ASP A 33 15.68 -0.89 4.38
CA ASP A 33 17.00 -1.43 4.68
C ASP A 33 17.03 -2.35 5.91
N GLY A 34 15.92 -2.52 6.62
CA GLY A 34 15.85 -3.30 7.86
C GLY A 34 16.58 -2.64 9.05
N ARG A 35 16.73 -1.31 9.03
CA ARG A 35 17.38 -0.51 10.08
C ARG A 35 16.38 0.02 11.11
N ASP A 36 16.84 0.30 12.31
CA ASP A 36 16.03 0.87 13.37
C ASP A 36 15.47 2.25 13.03
N VAL A 37 14.27 2.49 13.52
CA VAL A 37 13.52 3.75 13.38
C VAL A 37 13.06 4.28 14.73
N ASP A 38 12.74 5.57 14.81
CA ASP A 38 12.16 6.22 15.99
C ASP A 38 10.73 5.71 16.27
N ARG A 39 9.94 5.48 15.24
CA ARG A 39 8.63 4.82 15.21
C ARG A 39 8.44 4.13 13.86
N PRO A 40 7.50 3.17 13.72
CA PRO A 40 7.17 2.65 12.39
C PRO A 40 6.71 3.78 11.46
N PRO A 41 7.17 3.82 10.18
CA PRO A 41 6.53 4.66 9.19
C PRO A 41 5.08 4.20 9.03
N PHE A 42 4.17 5.14 8.79
CA PHE A 42 2.77 4.79 8.64
C PHE A 42 2.11 5.46 7.45
N SER A 43 1.05 4.85 6.97
CA SER A 43 0.15 5.41 5.96
C SER A 43 -1.28 4.94 6.21
N PHE A 44 -2.22 5.64 5.58
CA PHE A 44 -3.60 5.19 5.46
C PHE A 44 -3.90 4.77 4.03
N TRP A 45 -4.72 3.73 3.90
CA TRP A 45 -5.44 3.46 2.66
C TRP A 45 -6.80 4.16 2.75
N HIS A 46 -6.97 5.24 2.01
CA HIS A 46 -8.20 6.06 2.01
C HIS A 46 -8.60 6.38 0.58
N HIS A 47 -9.91 6.37 0.29
CA HIS A 47 -10.49 6.72 -1.00
C HIS A 47 -11.22 8.05 -0.88
N PHE A 48 -10.94 8.97 -1.77
CA PHE A 48 -11.63 10.26 -1.82
C PHE A 48 -12.83 10.24 -2.77
N GLY A 49 -12.85 9.34 -3.78
CA GLY A 49 -13.90 9.28 -4.80
C GLY A 49 -13.88 10.48 -5.75
N ILE A 50 -12.74 11.14 -5.92
CA ILE A 50 -12.57 12.37 -6.68
C ILE A 50 -11.94 12.06 -8.03
N GLN A 51 -12.56 12.53 -9.13
CA GLN A 51 -12.08 12.37 -10.50
C GLN A 51 -11.56 13.69 -11.13
N SER A 52 -11.50 14.79 -10.36
CA SER A 52 -10.84 16.03 -10.77
C SER A 52 -9.38 15.99 -10.32
N PRO A 53 -8.38 16.15 -11.22
CA PRO A 53 -6.96 16.12 -10.85
C PRO A 53 -6.59 17.14 -9.77
N ASP A 54 -7.07 18.37 -9.89
CA ASP A 54 -6.78 19.45 -8.94
C ASP A 54 -7.40 19.19 -7.56
N GLU A 55 -8.65 18.74 -7.53
CA GLU A 55 -9.35 18.42 -6.28
C GLU A 55 -8.77 17.17 -5.61
N LEU A 56 -8.41 16.14 -6.38
CA LEU A 56 -7.74 14.94 -5.87
C LEU A 56 -6.38 15.30 -5.27
N ALA A 57 -5.60 16.11 -5.97
CA ALA A 57 -4.31 16.57 -5.48
C ALA A 57 -4.45 17.38 -4.21
N LYS A 58 -5.41 18.33 -4.18
CA LYS A 58 -5.70 19.13 -2.98
C LYS A 58 -6.10 18.23 -1.80
N ALA A 59 -7.07 17.33 -1.98
CA ALA A 59 -7.54 16.43 -0.93
C ALA A 59 -6.40 15.55 -0.39
N THR A 60 -5.56 15.00 -1.27
CA THR A 60 -4.41 14.17 -0.91
C THR A 60 -3.37 14.94 -0.10
N LEU A 61 -3.03 16.16 -0.51
CA LEU A 61 -2.08 17.02 0.20
C LEU A 61 -2.63 17.49 1.56
N ASP A 62 -3.90 17.84 1.62
CA ASP A 62 -4.56 18.24 2.88
C ASP A 62 -4.61 17.05 3.85
N PHE A 63 -4.87 15.85 3.37
CA PHE A 63 -4.84 14.63 4.17
C PHE A 63 -3.44 14.36 4.72
N HIS A 64 -2.41 14.43 3.88
CA HIS A 64 -1.02 14.27 4.32
C HIS A 64 -0.63 15.31 5.37
N ARG A 65 -0.96 16.57 5.16
CA ARG A 65 -0.67 17.66 6.12
C ARG A 65 -1.40 17.47 7.46
N ALA A 66 -2.66 17.01 7.40
CA ALA A 66 -3.47 16.79 8.59
C ALA A 66 -2.98 15.62 9.45
N TYR A 67 -2.54 14.54 8.82
CA TYR A 67 -2.20 13.28 9.53
C TYR A 67 -0.71 12.94 9.49
N ARG A 68 0.12 13.71 8.77
CA ARG A 68 1.58 13.55 8.70
C ARG A 68 2.03 12.13 8.35
N THR A 69 1.35 11.52 7.37
CA THR A 69 1.66 10.18 6.88
C THR A 69 3.07 10.10 6.28
N ASP A 70 3.79 9.00 6.52
CA ASP A 70 5.16 8.86 6.00
C ASP A 70 5.17 8.48 4.50
N ILE A 71 4.08 7.90 4.03
CA ILE A 71 3.85 7.58 2.61
C ILE A 71 2.50 8.18 2.22
N VAL A 72 2.47 8.89 1.09
CA VAL A 72 1.26 9.46 0.52
C VAL A 72 0.72 8.49 -0.53
N LYS A 73 -0.33 7.75 -0.19
CA LYS A 73 -1.00 6.84 -1.12
C LYS A 73 -2.05 7.61 -1.93
N VAL A 74 -1.95 7.53 -3.24
CA VAL A 74 -2.89 8.15 -4.18
C VAL A 74 -3.79 7.08 -4.75
N MET A 75 -5.11 7.29 -4.64
CA MET A 75 -6.09 6.38 -5.22
C MET A 75 -6.36 6.76 -6.67
N SER A 76 -6.44 5.77 -7.55
CA SER A 76 -6.85 5.94 -8.93
C SER A 76 -8.32 5.58 -9.07
N ASP A 77 -9.19 6.60 -9.15
CA ASP A 77 -10.65 6.44 -9.31
C ASP A 77 -11.12 6.67 -10.77
N TYR A 78 -10.19 6.84 -11.70
CA TYR A 78 -10.49 7.02 -13.12
C TYR A 78 -10.80 5.68 -13.80
N PRO A 79 -11.84 5.65 -14.68
CA PRO A 79 -12.14 4.44 -15.42
C PRO A 79 -11.08 4.14 -16.49
N TYR A 80 -10.79 2.86 -16.68
CA TYR A 80 -9.98 2.43 -17.83
C TYR A 80 -10.72 2.74 -19.15
N PRO A 81 -10.01 3.14 -20.23
CA PRO A 81 -10.61 3.42 -21.52
C PRO A 81 -11.39 2.23 -22.09
N LYS A 82 -12.66 2.44 -22.42
CA LYS A 82 -13.50 1.40 -23.01
C LYS A 82 -13.32 1.36 -24.53
N PRO A 83 -13.20 0.16 -25.14
CA PRO A 83 -13.20 0.04 -26.59
C PRO A 83 -14.60 0.32 -27.17
N SER A 84 -14.67 0.63 -28.47
CA SER A 84 -15.95 0.83 -29.19
C SER A 84 -16.70 -0.48 -29.45
N GLY A 85 -16.05 -1.63 -29.36
CA GLY A 85 -16.61 -2.96 -29.59
C GLY A 85 -16.81 -3.76 -28.31
N LYS A 86 -16.51 -5.05 -28.37
CA LYS A 86 -16.57 -5.90 -27.18
C LYS A 86 -15.50 -5.46 -26.18
N TRP A 87 -15.81 -5.50 -24.90
CA TRP A 87 -14.93 -5.01 -23.84
C TRP A 87 -13.52 -5.64 -23.85
N TYR A 88 -13.37 -6.82 -24.40
CA TYR A 88 -12.10 -7.55 -24.49
C TYR A 88 -11.33 -7.34 -25.81
N GLU A 89 -11.90 -6.58 -26.75
CA GLU A 89 -11.24 -6.17 -28.00
C GLU A 89 -10.43 -4.90 -27.77
N LEU A 90 -9.43 -5.01 -26.89
CA LEU A 90 -8.60 -3.91 -26.40
C LEU A 90 -7.40 -3.64 -27.31
N LYS A 91 -6.83 -2.46 -27.14
CA LYS A 91 -5.49 -2.08 -27.63
C LYS A 91 -4.65 -1.62 -26.44
N VAL A 92 -3.33 -1.76 -26.57
CA VAL A 92 -2.41 -1.25 -25.55
C VAL A 92 -2.51 0.27 -25.48
N GLU A 93 -2.83 0.77 -24.28
CA GLU A 93 -2.91 2.20 -23.98
C GLU A 93 -1.58 2.67 -23.37
N SER A 94 -0.94 3.62 -24.04
CA SER A 94 0.32 4.18 -23.50
C SER A 94 0.10 5.16 -22.35
N ASN A 95 -1.11 5.68 -22.20
CA ASN A 95 -1.53 6.59 -21.13
C ASN A 95 -3.01 6.42 -20.81
N PRO A 96 -3.39 5.31 -20.15
CA PRO A 96 -4.80 5.01 -19.89
C PRO A 96 -5.47 6.00 -18.92
N PHE A 97 -4.70 6.69 -18.08
CA PHE A 97 -5.23 7.58 -17.03
C PHE A 97 -4.53 8.95 -17.02
N PRO A 98 -4.70 9.80 -18.05
CA PRO A 98 -4.01 11.09 -18.15
C PRO A 98 -4.35 12.06 -17.02
N GLN A 99 -5.59 12.02 -16.49
CA GLN A 99 -6.00 12.82 -15.34
C GLN A 99 -5.28 12.39 -14.06
N GLN A 100 -5.06 11.09 -13.87
CA GLN A 100 -4.31 10.57 -12.73
C GLN A 100 -2.84 11.01 -12.79
N ILE A 101 -2.23 10.99 -13.97
CA ILE A 101 -0.86 11.51 -14.17
C ILE A 101 -0.81 12.99 -13.79
N ARG A 102 -1.79 13.80 -14.20
CA ARG A 102 -1.86 15.21 -13.83
C ARG A 102 -2.00 15.41 -12.32
N ALA A 103 -2.82 14.60 -11.64
CA ALA A 103 -2.96 14.66 -10.19
C ALA A 103 -1.62 14.34 -9.48
N LEU A 104 -0.88 13.32 -9.96
CA LEU A 104 0.43 12.96 -9.41
C LEU A 104 1.46 14.08 -9.55
N GLU A 105 1.50 14.78 -10.68
CA GLU A 105 2.36 15.95 -10.88
C GLU A 105 2.06 17.05 -9.85
N LEU A 106 0.78 17.38 -9.65
CA LEU A 106 0.36 18.38 -8.68
C LEU A 106 0.68 17.96 -7.23
N ILE A 107 0.52 16.67 -6.90
CA ILE A 107 0.86 16.13 -5.58
C ILE A 107 2.38 16.21 -5.36
N ARG A 108 3.20 15.78 -6.34
CA ARG A 108 4.66 15.92 -6.30
C ARG A 108 5.09 17.34 -6.00
N ASP A 109 4.55 18.30 -6.75
CA ASP A 109 4.91 19.72 -6.63
C ASP A 109 4.48 20.26 -5.26
N GLY A 110 3.28 19.88 -4.78
CA GLY A 110 2.78 20.29 -3.47
C GLY A 110 3.50 19.67 -2.27
N LEU A 111 4.13 18.49 -2.44
CA LEU A 111 4.94 17.83 -1.41
C LEU A 111 6.38 18.37 -1.34
N GLY A 112 6.89 18.97 -2.42
CA GLY A 112 8.28 19.46 -2.47
C GLY A 112 9.32 18.40 -2.12
N GLY A 113 9.03 17.13 -2.37
CA GLY A 113 9.92 16.02 -2.05
C GLY A 113 9.90 15.55 -0.58
N GLY A 114 9.00 16.06 0.26
CA GLY A 114 8.95 15.79 1.70
C GLY A 114 8.52 14.37 2.08
N ALA A 115 7.79 13.66 1.21
CA ALA A 115 7.32 12.29 1.44
C ALA A 115 7.37 11.46 0.15
N TYR A 116 7.29 10.13 0.29
CA TYR A 116 7.13 9.23 -0.83
C TYR A 116 5.67 9.16 -1.30
N VAL A 117 5.46 9.05 -2.62
CA VAL A 117 4.15 8.95 -3.25
C VAL A 117 3.95 7.53 -3.78
N LEU A 118 2.83 6.91 -3.43
CA LEU A 118 2.47 5.56 -3.84
C LEU A 118 1.22 5.62 -4.72
N GLU A 119 1.39 5.31 -6.00
CA GLU A 119 0.28 5.22 -6.97
C GLU A 119 -0.49 3.92 -6.79
N THR A 120 -1.80 3.92 -6.95
CA THR A 120 -2.61 2.70 -6.92
C THR A 120 -2.82 2.16 -8.33
N VAL A 121 -2.45 0.92 -8.54
CA VAL A 121 -2.67 0.15 -9.77
C VAL A 121 -3.53 -1.05 -9.44
N PHE A 122 -4.59 -1.29 -10.21
CA PHE A 122 -5.39 -2.49 -10.06
C PHE A 122 -4.79 -3.62 -10.90
N ASN A 123 -4.91 -4.85 -10.43
CA ASN A 123 -4.44 -5.97 -11.21
C ASN A 123 -5.29 -6.19 -12.46
N PRO A 124 -4.74 -6.80 -13.52
CA PRO A 124 -5.42 -6.93 -14.83
C PRO A 124 -6.78 -7.60 -14.75
N TRP A 125 -6.97 -8.59 -13.87
CA TRP A 125 -8.28 -9.22 -13.65
C TRP A 125 -9.32 -8.23 -13.11
N ASN A 126 -8.97 -7.41 -12.12
CA ASN A 126 -9.88 -6.41 -11.58
C ASN A 126 -10.21 -5.32 -12.62
N VAL A 127 -9.26 -4.93 -13.45
CA VAL A 127 -9.51 -4.00 -14.56
C VAL A 127 -10.50 -4.61 -15.54
N ALA A 128 -10.37 -5.88 -15.92
CA ALA A 128 -11.31 -6.59 -16.78
C ALA A 128 -12.73 -6.60 -16.18
N GLN A 129 -12.87 -6.86 -14.88
CA GLN A 129 -14.15 -6.78 -14.16
C GLN A 129 -14.75 -5.36 -14.17
N LYS A 130 -13.92 -4.33 -14.00
CA LYS A 130 -14.37 -2.93 -14.06
C LYS A 130 -14.78 -2.47 -15.47
N LEU A 131 -14.16 -3.05 -16.50
CA LEU A 131 -14.54 -2.79 -17.90
C LEU A 131 -15.87 -3.41 -18.28
N SER A 132 -16.23 -4.52 -17.63
CA SER A 132 -17.45 -5.29 -17.93
C SER A 132 -18.24 -5.59 -16.65
N SER A 133 -18.14 -6.81 -16.15
CA SER A 133 -18.63 -7.25 -14.85
C SER A 133 -17.91 -8.53 -14.42
N LYS A 134 -18.07 -8.92 -13.16
CA LYS A 134 -17.56 -10.21 -12.66
C LYS A 134 -18.11 -11.38 -13.46
N GLU A 135 -19.42 -11.39 -13.67
CA GLU A 135 -20.15 -12.46 -14.39
C GLU A 135 -19.65 -12.58 -15.83
N GLU A 136 -19.44 -11.45 -16.51
CA GLU A 136 -18.99 -11.42 -17.89
C GLU A 136 -17.55 -11.92 -18.04
N VAL A 137 -16.65 -11.57 -17.12
CA VAL A 137 -15.27 -12.09 -17.11
C VAL A 137 -15.27 -13.59 -16.86
N LEU A 138 -16.07 -14.09 -15.91
CA LEU A 138 -16.20 -15.53 -15.63
C LEU A 138 -16.84 -16.28 -16.82
N ARG A 139 -17.83 -15.69 -17.50
CA ARG A 139 -18.42 -16.25 -18.71
C ARG A 139 -17.35 -16.36 -19.81
N LEU A 140 -16.62 -15.27 -20.09
CA LEU A 140 -15.58 -15.26 -21.10
C LEU A 140 -14.45 -16.25 -20.80
N LYS A 141 -14.10 -16.42 -19.53
CA LYS A 141 -13.12 -17.42 -19.07
C LYS A 141 -13.49 -18.83 -19.54
N THR A 142 -14.79 -19.15 -19.53
CA THR A 142 -15.31 -20.48 -19.89
C THR A 142 -15.53 -20.60 -21.39
N GLU A 143 -16.16 -19.62 -22.01
CA GLU A 143 -16.58 -19.67 -23.42
C GLU A 143 -15.46 -19.35 -24.41
N ASN A 144 -14.58 -18.39 -24.06
CA ASN A 144 -13.45 -18.01 -24.90
C ASN A 144 -12.22 -17.60 -24.07
N PRO A 145 -11.54 -18.57 -23.43
CA PRO A 145 -10.39 -18.31 -22.58
C PRO A 145 -9.24 -17.61 -23.30
N THR A 146 -9.08 -17.86 -24.60
CA THR A 146 -8.03 -17.19 -25.41
C THR A 146 -8.29 -15.68 -25.52
N ALA A 147 -9.52 -15.27 -25.76
CA ALA A 147 -9.87 -13.84 -25.82
C ALA A 147 -9.65 -13.17 -24.45
N LEU A 148 -10.00 -13.84 -23.35
CA LEU A 148 -9.72 -13.33 -22.01
C LEU A 148 -8.23 -13.17 -21.75
N LEU A 149 -7.40 -14.18 -22.05
CA LEU A 149 -5.95 -14.10 -21.87
C LEU A 149 -5.33 -12.97 -22.70
N ASN A 150 -5.77 -12.75 -23.92
CA ASN A 150 -5.33 -11.64 -24.76
C ASN A 150 -5.73 -10.28 -24.15
N ALA A 151 -6.94 -10.15 -23.64
CA ALA A 151 -7.38 -8.92 -22.99
C ALA A 151 -6.57 -8.62 -21.72
N LEU A 152 -6.31 -9.63 -20.88
CA LEU A 152 -5.48 -9.51 -19.69
C LEU A 152 -4.04 -9.12 -20.03
N ASP A 153 -3.47 -9.66 -21.12
CA ASP A 153 -2.16 -9.29 -21.61
C ASP A 153 -2.08 -7.81 -22.03
N ILE A 154 -3.06 -7.33 -22.78
CA ILE A 154 -3.14 -5.92 -23.21
C ILE A 154 -3.30 -4.99 -22.02
N ILE A 155 -4.17 -5.34 -21.06
CA ILE A 155 -4.34 -4.57 -19.82
C ILE A 155 -3.01 -4.52 -19.04
N THR A 156 -2.30 -5.66 -18.91
CA THR A 156 -1.00 -5.72 -18.25
C THR A 156 0.02 -4.75 -18.85
N GLN A 157 0.11 -4.72 -20.19
CA GLN A 157 1.01 -3.80 -20.88
C GLN A 157 0.63 -2.33 -20.63
N SER A 158 -0.66 -2.02 -20.63
CA SER A 158 -1.19 -0.68 -20.39
C SER A 158 -0.94 -0.22 -18.94
N GLU A 159 -1.15 -1.11 -17.95
CA GLU A 159 -0.88 -0.82 -16.54
C GLU A 159 0.62 -0.61 -16.27
N ILE A 160 1.51 -1.37 -16.90
CA ILE A 160 2.95 -1.14 -16.85
C ILE A 160 3.31 0.23 -17.47
N ALA A 161 2.71 0.58 -18.60
CA ALA A 161 2.92 1.87 -19.24
C ALA A 161 2.46 3.03 -18.34
N HIS A 162 1.27 2.90 -17.71
CA HIS A 162 0.76 3.85 -16.72
C HIS A 162 1.72 4.01 -15.53
N ALA A 163 2.14 2.92 -14.92
CA ALA A 163 3.03 2.96 -13.76
C ALA A 163 4.37 3.66 -14.08
N LYS A 164 4.94 3.41 -15.27
CA LYS A 164 6.16 4.12 -15.71
C LYS A 164 5.93 5.63 -15.88
N ARG A 165 4.76 6.04 -16.39
CA ARG A 165 4.36 7.46 -16.45
C ARG A 165 4.15 8.04 -15.07
N ALA A 166 3.53 7.29 -14.16
CA ALA A 166 3.35 7.71 -12.77
C ALA A 166 4.70 7.97 -12.09
N PHE A 167 5.72 7.14 -12.34
CA PHE A 167 7.08 7.39 -11.83
C PHE A 167 7.67 8.68 -12.40
N ALA A 168 7.52 8.94 -13.70
CA ALA A 168 7.96 10.20 -14.32
C ALA A 168 7.20 11.42 -13.76
N ALA A 169 5.93 11.24 -13.37
CA ALA A 169 5.10 12.26 -12.74
C ALA A 169 5.39 12.47 -11.24
N GLY A 170 6.23 11.62 -10.61
CA GLY A 170 6.68 11.79 -9.24
C GLY A 170 6.26 10.70 -8.26
N ALA A 171 5.56 9.65 -8.72
CA ALA A 171 5.32 8.48 -7.88
C ALA A 171 6.64 7.76 -7.56
N SER A 172 6.77 7.29 -6.34
CA SER A 172 7.96 6.61 -5.81
C SER A 172 7.81 5.09 -5.84
N GLY A 173 6.62 4.60 -6.14
CA GLY A 173 6.25 3.20 -6.24
C GLY A 173 4.77 3.04 -6.57
N VAL A 174 4.34 1.79 -6.74
CA VAL A 174 2.95 1.44 -6.94
C VAL A 174 2.43 0.54 -5.81
N LEU A 175 1.14 0.66 -5.52
CA LEU A 175 0.39 -0.33 -4.77
C LEU A 175 -0.42 -1.14 -5.80
N LEU A 176 0.05 -2.35 -6.11
CA LEU A 176 -0.70 -3.29 -6.95
C LEU A 176 -1.77 -3.97 -6.10
N SER A 177 -3.03 -3.67 -6.38
CA SER A 177 -4.18 -4.24 -5.68
C SER A 177 -4.69 -5.50 -6.37
N VAL A 178 -4.58 -6.65 -5.68
CA VAL A 178 -5.03 -7.97 -6.14
C VAL A 178 -6.23 -8.39 -5.30
N ALA A 179 -7.44 -8.34 -5.86
CA ALA A 179 -8.67 -8.62 -5.14
C ALA A 179 -9.25 -10.03 -5.41
N ASN A 180 -8.69 -10.77 -6.34
CA ASN A 180 -9.22 -12.03 -6.84
C ASN A 180 -8.41 -13.27 -6.41
N ALA A 181 -7.43 -13.13 -5.53
CA ALA A 181 -6.60 -14.22 -5.03
C ALA A 181 -7.26 -14.94 -3.84
N ASN A 182 -8.48 -15.40 -4.02
CA ASN A 182 -9.27 -16.09 -3.00
C ASN A 182 -10.35 -16.99 -3.62
N ALA A 183 -10.86 -17.94 -2.84
CA ALA A 183 -11.81 -18.96 -3.32
C ALA A 183 -13.20 -18.41 -3.71
N ALA A 184 -13.57 -17.20 -3.26
CA ALA A 184 -14.84 -16.58 -3.65
C ALA A 184 -14.77 -15.96 -5.05
N GLU A 185 -13.56 -15.69 -5.55
CA GLU A 185 -13.33 -15.08 -6.87
C GLU A 185 -12.85 -16.12 -7.91
N LEU A 186 -11.79 -16.84 -7.60
CA LEU A 186 -11.19 -17.83 -8.49
C LEU A 186 -10.72 -19.06 -7.69
N SER A 187 -10.82 -20.25 -8.32
CA SER A 187 -10.11 -21.42 -7.81
C SER A 187 -8.59 -21.20 -7.83
N PRO A 188 -7.81 -21.96 -7.04
CA PRO A 188 -6.36 -21.90 -7.10
C PRO A 188 -5.78 -22.15 -8.50
N GLU A 189 -6.39 -23.03 -9.27
CA GLU A 189 -6.00 -23.36 -10.64
C GLU A 189 -6.27 -22.20 -11.59
N ASP A 190 -7.48 -21.65 -11.53
CA ASP A 190 -7.88 -20.50 -12.35
C ASP A 190 -7.05 -19.26 -12.01
N TYR A 191 -6.75 -19.00 -10.73
CA TYR A 191 -5.88 -17.92 -10.33
C TYR A 191 -4.49 -18.04 -10.98
N ARG A 192 -3.88 -19.22 -10.92
CA ARG A 192 -2.58 -19.49 -11.55
C ARG A 192 -2.60 -19.31 -13.07
N LYS A 193 -3.71 -19.58 -13.70
CA LYS A 193 -3.84 -19.47 -15.17
C LYS A 193 -4.19 -18.08 -15.64
N PHE A 194 -5.14 -17.42 -14.97
CA PHE A 194 -5.78 -16.18 -15.48
C PHE A 194 -5.40 -14.91 -14.72
N SER A 195 -4.69 -14.99 -13.58
CA SER A 195 -4.31 -13.80 -12.82
C SER A 195 -2.83 -13.76 -12.47
N GLU A 196 -2.29 -14.78 -11.81
CA GLU A 196 -0.90 -14.80 -11.31
C GLU A 196 0.14 -14.39 -12.36
N PRO A 197 0.13 -14.88 -13.63
CA PRO A 197 1.15 -14.51 -14.61
C PRO A 197 1.13 -13.02 -14.95
N PHE A 198 -0.05 -12.42 -14.97
CA PHE A 198 -0.25 -11.01 -15.29
C PHE A 198 0.11 -10.11 -14.11
N ASP A 199 -0.31 -10.47 -12.90
CA ASP A 199 0.04 -9.78 -11.65
C ASP A 199 1.56 -9.75 -11.45
N ARG A 200 2.21 -10.89 -11.67
CA ARG A 200 3.67 -11.02 -11.62
C ARG A 200 4.36 -10.13 -12.64
N ARG A 201 3.91 -10.13 -13.90
CA ARG A 201 4.48 -9.31 -14.98
C ARG A 201 4.37 -7.81 -14.70
N VAL A 202 3.28 -7.34 -14.08
CA VAL A 202 3.18 -5.93 -13.65
C VAL A 202 4.34 -5.60 -12.70
N LEU A 203 4.57 -6.40 -11.66
CA LEU A 203 5.62 -6.14 -10.68
C LEU A 203 7.03 -6.33 -11.27
N GLU A 204 7.25 -7.33 -12.12
CA GLU A 204 8.52 -7.55 -12.82
C GLU A 204 8.89 -6.37 -13.72
N GLY A 205 7.89 -5.82 -14.45
CA GLY A 205 8.06 -4.63 -15.28
C GLY A 205 8.40 -3.36 -14.51
N LEU A 206 8.27 -3.38 -13.18
CA LEU A 206 8.50 -2.28 -12.24
C LEU A 206 9.57 -2.61 -11.18
N SER A 207 10.31 -3.69 -11.34
CA SER A 207 11.22 -4.25 -10.32
C SER A 207 12.39 -3.34 -9.90
N SER A 208 12.71 -2.30 -10.69
CA SER A 208 13.72 -1.31 -10.33
C SER A 208 13.32 -0.39 -9.16
N VAL A 209 12.06 -0.42 -8.73
CA VAL A 209 11.52 0.48 -7.72
C VAL A 209 11.34 -0.23 -6.38
N ARG A 210 11.96 0.32 -5.34
CA ARG A 210 11.99 -0.28 -3.99
C ARG A 210 10.70 -0.12 -3.18
N LEU A 211 9.79 0.77 -3.60
CA LEU A 211 8.56 1.08 -2.86
C LEU A 211 7.31 0.43 -3.51
N ASN A 212 7.47 -0.62 -4.30
CA ASN A 212 6.33 -1.35 -4.81
C ASN A 212 5.69 -2.21 -3.72
N VAL A 213 4.39 -2.06 -3.54
CA VAL A 213 3.56 -2.79 -2.58
C VAL A 213 2.66 -3.75 -3.33
N LEU A 214 2.73 -5.02 -2.97
CA LEU A 214 1.71 -6.00 -3.33
C LEU A 214 0.63 -5.96 -2.24
N HIS A 215 -0.55 -5.50 -2.59
CA HIS A 215 -1.72 -5.44 -1.72
C HIS A 215 -2.68 -6.58 -2.05
N ILE A 216 -2.81 -7.53 -1.14
CA ILE A 216 -3.75 -8.64 -1.27
C ILE A 216 -5.06 -8.23 -0.59
N HIS A 217 -6.05 -7.99 -1.42
CA HIS A 217 -7.39 -7.58 -0.99
C HIS A 217 -8.30 -8.81 -0.84
N VAL A 218 -9.25 -8.75 0.09
CA VAL A 218 -10.30 -9.73 0.41
C VAL A 218 -9.87 -11.11 0.94
N GLU A 219 -10.83 -11.84 1.42
CA GLU A 219 -10.76 -13.13 2.13
C GLU A 219 -11.23 -14.31 1.29
N PRO A 220 -10.87 -15.48 1.75
CA PRO A 220 -9.57 -15.88 2.32
C PRO A 220 -8.50 -15.84 1.22
N ALA A 221 -7.45 -15.04 1.43
CA ALA A 221 -6.43 -14.84 0.41
C ALA A 221 -5.47 -16.05 0.28
N TYR A 222 -5.08 -16.36 -0.95
CA TYR A 222 -4.07 -17.39 -1.24
C TYR A 222 -2.64 -16.87 -1.01
N LEU A 223 -2.33 -16.38 0.19
CA LEU A 223 -1.03 -15.75 0.49
C LEU A 223 0.17 -16.59 0.04
N GLY A 224 0.06 -17.92 0.10
CA GLY A 224 1.13 -18.83 -0.33
C GLY A 224 1.59 -18.66 -1.79
N PHE A 225 0.75 -18.12 -2.67
CA PHE A 225 1.13 -17.88 -4.06
C PHE A 225 2.13 -16.73 -4.23
N PHE A 226 2.18 -15.81 -3.26
CA PHE A 226 2.95 -14.57 -3.36
C PHE A 226 4.34 -14.62 -2.76
N GLU A 227 4.76 -15.74 -2.16
CA GLU A 227 6.08 -15.87 -1.51
C GLU A 227 7.25 -15.54 -2.44
N LYS A 228 7.10 -15.80 -3.74
CA LYS A 228 8.13 -15.56 -4.76
C LYS A 228 7.78 -14.42 -5.70
N PHE A 229 6.84 -13.56 -5.34
CA PHE A 229 6.53 -12.37 -6.13
C PHE A 229 7.63 -11.32 -5.96
N PRO A 230 7.97 -10.57 -7.02
CA PRO A 230 9.01 -9.55 -6.99
C PRO A 230 8.49 -8.26 -6.33
N ALA A 231 7.86 -8.37 -5.15
CA ALA A 231 7.32 -7.26 -4.39
C ALA A 231 8.19 -6.99 -3.15
N PRO A 232 8.81 -5.78 -3.05
CA PRO A 232 9.58 -5.40 -1.86
C PRO A 232 8.74 -5.30 -0.59
N ILE A 233 7.45 -5.01 -0.72
CA ILE A 233 6.51 -4.80 0.39
C ILE A 233 5.25 -5.64 0.16
N LEU A 234 4.82 -6.36 1.19
CA LEU A 234 3.55 -7.11 1.20
C LEU A 234 2.57 -6.45 2.18
N ASN A 235 1.37 -6.14 1.71
CA ASN A 235 0.24 -5.67 2.51
C ASN A 235 -0.96 -6.61 2.35
N TYR A 236 -1.62 -6.89 3.45
CA TYR A 236 -2.84 -7.70 3.50
C TYR A 236 -3.63 -7.41 4.78
N SER A 237 -4.92 -7.73 4.80
CA SER A 237 -5.73 -7.60 6.01
C SER A 237 -5.52 -8.77 6.96
N GLN A 238 -4.91 -8.51 8.12
CA GLN A 238 -4.82 -9.49 9.20
C GLN A 238 -6.21 -9.83 9.76
N LYS A 239 -7.08 -8.81 9.83
CA LYS A 239 -8.42 -8.97 10.40
C LYS A 239 -9.30 -9.85 9.53
N VAL A 240 -9.27 -9.59 8.23
CA VAL A 240 -10.10 -10.25 7.24
C VAL A 240 -9.60 -11.68 6.96
N SER A 241 -8.28 -11.86 6.78
CA SER A 241 -7.68 -13.17 6.51
C SER A 241 -7.59 -14.09 7.73
N GLY A 242 -7.61 -13.53 8.94
CA GLY A 242 -7.34 -14.28 10.17
C GLY A 242 -5.88 -14.69 10.35
N ILE A 243 -4.96 -14.28 9.44
CA ILE A 243 -3.54 -14.67 9.46
C ILE A 243 -2.72 -13.62 10.20
N ALA A 244 -2.05 -14.04 11.26
CA ALA A 244 -1.23 -13.14 12.08
C ALA A 244 0.05 -12.71 11.35
N ILE A 245 0.48 -11.44 11.56
CA ILE A 245 1.67 -10.89 10.91
C ILE A 245 2.95 -11.67 11.23
N GLY A 246 3.07 -12.22 12.44
CA GLY A 246 4.19 -13.07 12.83
C GLY A 246 4.23 -14.42 12.10
N GLU A 247 3.09 -14.92 11.65
CA GLU A 247 3.03 -16.11 10.80
C GLU A 247 3.56 -15.79 9.40
N VAL A 248 3.10 -14.69 8.81
CA VAL A 248 3.57 -14.22 7.50
C VAL A 248 5.07 -13.88 7.56
N ARG A 249 5.56 -13.27 8.65
CA ARG A 249 6.99 -12.98 8.84
C ARG A 249 7.87 -14.23 8.76
N ARG A 250 7.40 -15.39 9.21
CA ARG A 250 8.17 -16.64 9.10
C ARG A 250 8.36 -17.12 7.66
N ARG A 251 7.49 -16.69 6.75
CA ARG A 251 7.47 -17.10 5.34
C ARG A 251 8.04 -16.04 4.39
N TYR A 252 7.97 -14.77 4.78
CA TYR A 252 8.34 -13.64 3.93
C TYR A 252 9.49 -12.84 4.52
N SER A 253 10.53 -12.60 3.74
CA SER A 253 11.67 -11.73 4.09
C SER A 253 11.47 -10.26 3.68
N THR A 254 10.43 -9.97 2.90
CA THR A 254 10.05 -8.62 2.42
C THR A 254 9.61 -7.72 3.59
N VAL A 255 9.45 -6.43 3.33
CA VAL A 255 8.80 -5.53 4.28
C VAL A 255 7.33 -5.91 4.40
N LEU A 256 6.82 -6.00 5.64
CA LEU A 256 5.39 -6.24 5.88
C LEU A 256 4.71 -4.91 6.19
N ALA A 257 3.61 -4.64 5.51
CA ALA A 257 2.74 -3.49 5.76
C ALA A 257 1.40 -3.98 6.33
N GLY A 258 0.98 -3.44 7.48
CA GLY A 258 -0.24 -3.88 8.16
C GLY A 258 -0.30 -3.40 9.61
N GLY A 259 -1.01 -4.12 10.47
CA GLY A 259 -1.03 -3.90 11.92
C GLY A 259 -2.17 -3.00 12.42
N ILE A 260 -3.03 -2.48 11.54
CA ILE A 260 -4.24 -1.74 11.88
C ILE A 260 -5.46 -2.58 11.46
N ASP A 261 -6.40 -2.77 12.37
CA ASP A 261 -7.71 -3.36 12.08
C ASP A 261 -8.59 -2.30 11.38
N GLU A 262 -8.62 -2.32 10.07
CA GLU A 262 -9.41 -1.40 9.25
C GLU A 262 -10.91 -1.62 9.39
N VAL A 263 -11.34 -2.86 9.67
CA VAL A 263 -12.76 -3.21 9.78
C VAL A 263 -13.41 -2.55 11.00
N ASN A 264 -12.68 -2.53 12.12
CA ASN A 264 -13.16 -1.95 13.37
C ASN A 264 -12.56 -0.58 13.67
N TYR A 265 -11.83 0.04 12.75
CA TYR A 265 -11.05 1.26 12.98
C TYR A 265 -11.82 2.34 13.74
N ARG A 266 -13.06 2.61 13.34
CA ARG A 266 -13.92 3.64 13.95
C ARG A 266 -14.25 3.37 15.42
N LYS A 267 -14.25 2.11 15.85
CA LYS A 267 -14.55 1.69 17.22
C LYS A 267 -13.32 1.62 18.12
N LEU A 268 -12.12 1.59 17.54
CA LEU A 268 -10.88 1.42 18.30
C LEU A 268 -10.55 2.67 19.12
N LYS A 269 -10.30 2.46 20.40
CA LYS A 269 -9.81 3.50 21.29
C LYS A 269 -8.30 3.69 21.13
N PRO A 270 -7.73 4.86 21.51
CA PRO A 270 -6.29 5.10 21.41
C PRO A 270 -5.41 4.03 22.07
N ALA A 271 -5.81 3.47 23.22
CA ALA A 271 -5.07 2.41 23.90
C ALA A 271 -5.06 1.10 23.09
N GLU A 272 -6.18 0.76 22.43
CA GLU A 272 -6.31 -0.43 21.59
C GLU A 272 -5.47 -0.29 20.32
N LEU A 273 -5.52 0.87 19.66
CA LEU A 273 -4.65 1.20 18.52
C LEU A 273 -3.17 1.08 18.88
N ARG A 274 -2.78 1.61 20.05
CA ARG A 274 -1.40 1.50 20.55
C ARG A 274 -1.00 0.04 20.76
N ALA A 275 -1.84 -0.76 21.40
CA ALA A 275 -1.58 -2.17 21.62
C ALA A 275 -1.46 -2.96 20.30
N GLN A 276 -2.33 -2.68 19.32
CA GLN A 276 -2.30 -3.32 18.01
C GLN A 276 -0.99 -3.05 17.27
N TRP A 277 -0.62 -1.78 17.09
CA TRP A 277 0.57 -1.44 16.32
C TRP A 277 1.85 -1.93 17.01
N GLN A 278 1.93 -1.86 18.35
CA GLN A 278 3.09 -2.37 19.09
C GLN A 278 3.24 -3.89 18.95
N ALA A 279 2.14 -4.62 19.04
CA ALA A 279 2.15 -6.07 18.83
C ALA A 279 2.55 -6.44 17.40
N ALA A 280 2.01 -5.72 16.40
CA ALA A 280 2.34 -5.94 14.99
C ALA A 280 3.81 -5.62 14.70
N ALA A 281 4.32 -4.48 15.17
CA ALA A 281 5.72 -4.08 14.99
C ALA A 281 6.68 -5.09 15.63
N LYS A 282 6.38 -5.56 16.84
CA LYS A 282 7.17 -6.60 17.53
C LYS A 282 7.19 -7.90 16.74
N ALA A 283 6.06 -8.33 16.20
CA ALA A 283 5.93 -9.59 15.46
C ALA A 283 6.55 -9.52 14.06
N ALA A 284 6.48 -8.37 13.40
CA ALA A 284 7.04 -8.15 12.06
C ALA A 284 8.56 -7.87 12.06
N GLY A 285 9.12 -7.35 13.19
CA GLY A 285 10.52 -6.94 13.28
C GLY A 285 10.82 -5.63 12.53
N PRO A 286 12.10 -5.35 12.21
CA PRO A 286 12.53 -4.04 11.70
C PRO A 286 11.97 -3.69 10.30
N LYS A 287 11.61 -4.68 9.50
CA LYS A 287 11.02 -4.49 8.17
C LYS A 287 9.50 -4.38 8.27
N PHE A 288 9.01 -3.29 8.86
CA PHE A 288 7.60 -3.09 9.12
C PHE A 288 7.13 -1.66 8.84
N ILE A 289 6.04 -1.53 8.07
CA ILE A 289 5.31 -0.30 7.82
C ILE A 289 3.91 -0.44 8.43
N LEU A 290 3.51 0.51 9.25
CA LEU A 290 2.20 0.50 9.88
C LEU A 290 1.13 1.02 8.92
N THR A 291 0.22 0.15 8.52
CA THR A 291 -0.89 0.49 7.64
C THR A 291 -2.15 -0.26 8.05
N PRO A 292 -3.33 0.19 7.63
CA PRO A 292 -4.48 -0.70 7.59
C PRO A 292 -4.25 -1.85 6.59
N GLY A 293 -4.92 -2.96 6.80
CA GLY A 293 -4.87 -4.11 5.89
C GLY A 293 -5.58 -3.84 4.56
N CYS A 294 -6.64 -3.03 4.59
CA CYS A 294 -7.34 -2.45 3.45
C CYS A 294 -7.75 -1.01 3.79
N SER A 295 -8.60 -0.38 3.00
CA SER A 295 -9.05 0.99 3.27
C SER A 295 -9.79 1.10 4.61
N VAL A 296 -9.43 2.12 5.41
CA VAL A 296 -10.30 2.55 6.51
C VAL A 296 -11.60 3.09 5.93
N PRO A 297 -12.72 3.07 6.68
CA PRO A 297 -13.99 3.58 6.16
C PRO A 297 -13.84 5.00 5.59
N ASN A 298 -14.33 5.20 4.36
CA ASN A 298 -14.15 6.47 3.63
C ASN A 298 -14.87 7.65 4.28
N ASP A 299 -15.89 7.37 5.10
CA ASP A 299 -16.63 8.34 5.89
C ASP A 299 -16.07 8.51 7.32
N SER A 300 -14.85 8.02 7.58
CA SER A 300 -14.18 8.24 8.86
C SER A 300 -14.01 9.72 9.14
N THR A 301 -14.37 10.13 10.34
CA THR A 301 -14.24 11.52 10.77
C THR A 301 -12.77 11.91 10.98
N ARG A 302 -12.51 13.22 11.00
CA ARG A 302 -11.18 13.75 11.28
C ARG A 302 -10.64 13.25 12.64
N ASP A 303 -11.48 13.19 13.65
CA ASP A 303 -11.10 12.74 15.00
C ASP A 303 -10.77 11.25 15.01
N GLU A 304 -11.52 10.42 14.28
CA GLU A 304 -11.24 9.01 14.13
C GLU A 304 -9.88 8.77 13.44
N LEU A 305 -9.62 9.48 12.35
CA LEU A 305 -8.34 9.37 11.63
C LEU A 305 -7.17 9.91 12.45
N ASN A 306 -7.37 10.95 13.24
CA ASN A 306 -6.31 11.57 14.05
C ASN A 306 -5.85 10.70 15.24
N ARG A 307 -6.59 9.66 15.60
CA ARG A 307 -6.23 8.75 16.71
C ARG A 307 -4.89 8.04 16.45
N LEU A 308 -4.63 7.59 15.22
CA LEU A 308 -3.41 6.86 14.90
C LEU A 308 -2.16 7.77 14.95
N PRO A 309 -2.09 8.92 14.25
CA PRO A 309 -0.97 9.85 14.44
C PRO A 309 -0.75 10.22 15.90
N ALA A 310 -1.81 10.50 16.65
CA ALA A 310 -1.71 10.86 18.07
C ALA A 310 -1.08 9.76 18.95
N VAL A 311 -1.40 8.48 18.72
CA VAL A 311 -0.79 7.39 19.50
C VAL A 311 0.63 7.06 19.05
N LEU A 312 1.03 7.48 17.86
CA LEU A 312 2.40 7.35 17.33
C LEU A 312 3.30 8.51 17.76
N GLY A 313 2.75 9.63 18.22
CA GLY A 313 3.48 10.86 18.46
C GLY A 313 3.97 11.52 17.15
N ALA A 314 3.17 11.42 16.09
CA ALA A 314 3.50 11.89 14.74
C ALA A 314 3.03 13.32 14.49
#